data_4691182762d8cb0555e407b75f4223ce
#
_entry.id   4691182762d8cb0555e407b75f4223ce
#
_cell.length_a   1.000
_cell.length_b   1.000
_cell.length_c   1.000
_cell.angle_alpha   90.00
_cell.angle_beta   90.00
_cell.angle_gamma   90.00
#
_symmetry.space_group_name_H-M   'P 1'
#
loop_
_entity.id
_entity.type
_entity.pdbx_description
1 polymer ?
#
loop_
_entity_poly.entity_id
_entity_poly.type
_entity_poly.pdbx_seq_one_letter_code
_entity_poly.pdbx_strand_id
1 'polypeptide(L)'
;VPKPAYFLDLAVVLLFAAAGRASHDLSDDVLGVLRTAWPFLAGMTLGWVFVALLPERVRSWWLEGLVVALCALVVGMLGRQLAGAGTALPFVLVATGVLVAGLVGWRAVAAAVAARRA
;
A
#
# COMPACT_ATOMS: atom_id res chain seq x y z
N VAL A 1 -3.41 14.85 2.19
CA VAL A 1 -3.68 13.60 2.92
C VAL A 1 -3.64 13.89 4.41
N PRO A 2 -4.71 13.57 5.18
CA PRO A 2 -4.71 13.77 6.64
C PRO A 2 -3.59 12.97 7.30
N LYS A 3 -3.02 13.50 8.39
CA LYS A 3 -1.91 12.83 9.09
C LYS A 3 -2.19 11.37 9.48
N PRO A 4 -3.38 10.99 9.99
CA PRO A 4 -3.65 9.59 10.30
C PRO A 4 -3.56 8.66 9.09
N ALA A 5 -3.86 9.16 7.89
CA ALA A 5 -3.81 8.34 6.67
C ALA A 5 -2.40 7.84 6.37
N TYR A 6 -1.36 8.64 6.64
CA TYR A 6 0.02 8.21 6.44
C TYR A 6 0.35 6.99 7.29
N PHE A 7 -0.05 7.00 8.56
CA PHE A 7 0.20 5.89 9.47
C PHE A 7 -0.60 4.65 9.09
N LEU A 8 -1.85 4.83 8.67
CA LEU A 8 -2.69 3.70 8.25
C LEU A 8 -2.19 3.07 6.97
N ASP A 9 -1.78 3.86 5.99
CA ASP A 9 -1.18 3.34 4.77
C ASP A 9 0.12 2.60 5.07
N LEU A 10 0.97 3.18 5.92
CA LEU A 10 2.21 2.55 6.35
C LEU A 10 1.94 1.20 7.01
N ALA A 11 0.95 1.15 7.91
CA ALA A 11 0.58 -0.10 8.59
C ALA A 11 0.13 -1.17 7.59
N VAL A 12 -0.67 -0.81 6.60
CA VAL A 12 -1.13 -1.76 5.56
C VAL A 12 0.05 -2.34 4.81
N VAL A 13 0.99 -1.51 4.35
CA VAL A 13 2.14 -1.97 3.58
C VAL A 13 3.06 -2.84 4.43
N LEU A 14 3.31 -2.46 5.68
CA LEU A 14 4.15 -3.25 6.58
C LEU A 14 3.51 -4.60 6.93
N LEU A 15 2.21 -4.63 7.17
CA LEU A 15 1.48 -5.88 7.42
C LEU A 15 1.48 -6.78 6.19
N PHE A 16 1.32 -6.21 5.00
CA PHE A 16 1.44 -6.95 3.76
C PHE A 16 2.83 -7.62 3.64
N ALA A 17 3.91 -6.88 3.89
CA ALA A 17 5.26 -7.41 3.80
C ALA A 17 5.51 -8.49 4.85
N ALA A 18 5.09 -8.27 6.09
CA ALA A 18 5.24 -9.25 7.17
C ALA A 18 4.46 -10.54 6.88
N ALA A 19 3.21 -10.42 6.45
CA ALA A 19 2.37 -11.57 6.11
C ALA A 19 2.92 -12.35 4.92
N GLY A 20 3.44 -11.65 3.91
CA GLY A 20 4.07 -12.28 2.76
C GLY A 20 5.29 -13.09 3.15
N ARG A 21 6.13 -12.58 4.05
CA ARG A 21 7.30 -13.32 4.55
C ARG A 21 6.87 -14.54 5.38
N ALA A 22 5.91 -14.38 6.26
CA ALA A 22 5.42 -15.48 7.10
C ALA A 22 4.87 -16.63 6.25
N SER A 23 4.14 -16.33 5.18
CA SER A 23 3.55 -17.36 4.31
C SER A 23 4.60 -18.12 3.49
N HIS A 24 5.83 -17.61 3.39
CA HIS A 24 6.95 -18.26 2.71
C HIS A 24 7.99 -18.81 3.69
N ASP A 25 7.64 -18.98 4.96
CA ASP A 25 8.53 -19.46 6.02
C ASP A 25 9.78 -18.59 6.21
N LEU A 26 9.68 -17.31 5.88
CA LEU A 26 10.75 -16.36 6.11
C LEU A 26 10.57 -15.70 7.47
N SER A 27 11.69 -15.34 8.11
CA SER A 27 11.63 -14.69 9.42
C SER A 27 11.01 -13.31 9.33
N ASP A 28 10.29 -12.92 10.39
CA ASP A 28 9.64 -11.61 10.51
C ASP A 28 10.48 -10.65 11.36
N ASP A 29 11.82 -10.78 11.31
CA ASP A 29 12.67 -9.79 11.93
C ASP A 29 12.50 -8.43 11.22
N VAL A 30 12.76 -7.36 11.96
CA VAL A 30 12.50 -6.00 11.47
C VAL A 30 13.24 -5.74 10.15
N LEU A 31 14.50 -6.15 10.08
CA LEU A 31 15.33 -5.93 8.88
C LEU A 31 14.75 -6.67 7.67
N GLY A 32 14.31 -7.91 7.85
CA GLY A 32 13.73 -8.71 6.78
C GLY A 32 12.44 -8.10 6.25
N VAL A 33 11.56 -7.67 7.15
CA VAL A 33 10.30 -7.00 6.76
C VAL A 33 10.60 -5.72 5.98
N LEU A 34 11.56 -4.91 6.43
CA LEU A 34 11.93 -3.68 5.74
C LEU A 34 12.52 -3.94 4.36
N ARG A 35 13.31 -5.01 4.20
CA ARG A 35 13.85 -5.39 2.89
C ARG A 35 12.76 -5.76 1.91
N THR A 36 11.70 -6.41 2.38
CA THR A 36 10.56 -6.76 1.54
C THR A 36 9.68 -5.54 1.26
N ALA A 37 9.50 -4.68 2.24
CA ALA A 37 8.57 -3.56 2.18
C ALA A 37 9.11 -2.35 1.42
N TRP A 38 10.42 -2.11 1.39
CA TRP A 38 10.97 -0.82 0.94
C TRP A 38 10.53 -0.41 -0.48
N PRO A 39 10.43 -1.31 -1.49
CA PRO A 39 9.96 -0.88 -2.81
C PRO A 39 8.50 -0.43 -2.77
N PHE A 40 7.68 -1.11 -1.98
CA PHE A 40 6.26 -0.75 -1.83
C PHE A 40 6.11 0.54 -1.03
N LEU A 41 6.97 0.77 -0.04
CA LEU A 41 6.98 2.03 0.72
C LEU A 41 7.40 3.22 -0.18
N ALA A 42 8.37 3.01 -1.05
CA ALA A 42 8.76 4.03 -2.03
C ALA A 42 7.59 4.37 -2.96
N GLY A 43 6.89 3.37 -3.45
CA GLY A 43 5.72 3.57 -4.30
C GLY A 43 4.56 4.23 -3.57
N MET A 44 4.32 3.83 -2.32
CA MET A 44 3.31 4.45 -1.46
C MET A 44 3.59 5.95 -1.28
N THR A 45 4.85 6.30 -1.01
CA THR A 45 5.25 7.70 -0.87
C THR A 45 5.02 8.49 -2.15
N LEU A 46 5.36 7.90 -3.30
CA LEU A 46 5.09 8.52 -4.60
C LEU A 46 3.58 8.72 -4.80
N GLY A 47 2.77 7.76 -4.38
CA GLY A 47 1.32 7.87 -4.41
C GLY A 47 0.80 9.05 -3.60
N TRP A 48 1.36 9.27 -2.42
CA TRP A 48 1.00 10.43 -1.60
C TRP A 48 1.32 11.75 -2.32
N VAL A 49 2.46 11.81 -3.01
CA VAL A 49 2.82 12.99 -3.79
C VAL A 49 1.80 13.23 -4.91
N PHE A 50 1.42 12.17 -5.64
CA PHE A 50 0.42 12.32 -6.70
C PHE A 50 -0.93 12.76 -6.16
N VAL A 51 -1.36 12.22 -5.02
CA VAL A 51 -2.62 12.66 -4.38
C VAL A 51 -2.55 14.15 -4.03
N ALA A 52 -1.41 14.59 -3.49
CA ALA A 52 -1.23 16.00 -3.13
C ALA A 52 -1.30 16.93 -4.35
N LEU A 53 -0.94 16.43 -5.53
CA LEU A 53 -1.00 17.19 -6.78
C LEU A 53 -2.38 17.17 -7.44
N LEU A 54 -3.28 16.30 -7.02
CA LEU A 54 -4.63 16.24 -7.57
C LEU A 54 -5.44 17.46 -7.11
N PRO A 55 -6.28 18.03 -7.99
CA PRO A 55 -7.22 19.07 -7.57
C PRO A 55 -8.17 18.54 -6.51
N GLU A 56 -8.48 19.35 -5.51
CA GLU A 56 -9.38 18.94 -4.42
C GLU A 56 -10.74 18.45 -4.93
N ARG A 57 -11.26 19.05 -5.99
CA ARG A 57 -12.57 18.70 -6.57
C ARG A 57 -12.65 17.25 -7.07
N VAL A 58 -11.50 16.64 -7.42
CA VAL A 58 -11.47 15.24 -7.90
C VAL A 58 -11.00 14.27 -6.83
N ARG A 59 -10.52 14.76 -5.69
CA ARG A 59 -10.10 13.88 -4.59
C ARG A 59 -11.30 13.26 -3.93
N SER A 60 -11.25 11.94 -3.79
CA SER A 60 -12.22 11.17 -3.02
C SER A 60 -11.44 10.10 -2.27
N TRP A 61 -12.05 9.53 -1.23
CA TRP A 61 -11.35 8.51 -0.44
C TRP A 61 -10.95 7.30 -1.30
N TRP A 62 -11.82 6.89 -2.22
CA TRP A 62 -11.53 5.75 -3.08
C TRP A 62 -10.42 6.05 -4.10
N LEU A 63 -10.41 7.27 -4.65
CA LEU A 63 -9.39 7.67 -5.61
C LEU A 63 -8.02 7.79 -4.95
N GLU A 64 -7.94 8.39 -3.76
CA GLU A 64 -6.70 8.44 -2.98
C GLU A 64 -6.16 7.04 -2.73
N GLY A 65 -7.00 6.14 -2.23
CA GLY A 65 -6.60 4.77 -1.95
C GLY A 65 -6.11 4.04 -3.19
N LEU A 66 -6.81 4.21 -4.30
CA LEU A 66 -6.45 3.58 -5.56
C LEU A 66 -5.12 4.11 -6.11
N VAL A 67 -4.90 5.42 -6.06
CA VAL A 67 -3.64 6.02 -6.52
C VAL A 67 -2.48 5.51 -5.68
N VAL A 68 -2.61 5.50 -4.36
CA VAL A 68 -1.56 5.01 -3.47
C VAL A 68 -1.29 3.52 -3.72
N ALA A 69 -2.35 2.71 -3.87
CA ALA A 69 -2.21 1.28 -4.14
C ALA A 69 -1.52 1.01 -5.47
N LEU A 70 -1.92 1.69 -6.54
CA LEU A 70 -1.32 1.50 -7.85
C LEU A 70 0.15 1.92 -7.87
N CYS A 71 0.48 3.05 -7.24
CA CYS A 71 1.88 3.49 -7.13
C CYS A 71 2.71 2.49 -6.32
N ALA A 72 2.18 2.01 -5.20
CA ALA A 72 2.86 1.01 -4.38
C ALA A 72 3.11 -0.28 -5.19
N LEU A 73 2.10 -0.74 -5.95
CA LEU A 73 2.23 -1.94 -6.77
C LEU A 73 3.26 -1.78 -7.89
N VAL A 74 3.15 -0.72 -8.68
CA VAL A 74 4.05 -0.53 -9.83
C VAL A 74 5.49 -0.36 -9.37
N VAL A 75 5.74 0.56 -8.44
CA VAL A 75 7.09 0.81 -7.93
C VAL A 75 7.59 -0.40 -7.13
N GLY A 76 6.71 -1.03 -6.35
CA GLY A 76 7.06 -2.24 -5.60
C GLY A 76 7.51 -3.39 -6.50
N MET A 77 6.78 -3.64 -7.57
CA MET A 77 7.14 -4.70 -8.52
C MET A 77 8.43 -4.39 -9.28
N LEU A 78 8.60 -3.13 -9.70
CA LEU A 78 9.85 -2.69 -10.33
C LEU A 78 11.03 -2.87 -9.38
N GLY A 79 10.89 -2.47 -8.13
CA GLY A 79 11.93 -2.62 -7.11
C GLY A 79 12.27 -4.08 -6.85
N ARG A 80 11.26 -4.95 -6.76
CA ARG A 80 11.49 -6.40 -6.59
C ARG A 80 12.26 -6.98 -7.78
N GLN A 81 11.88 -6.60 -8.99
CA GLN A 81 12.57 -7.08 -10.19
C GLN A 81 14.02 -6.64 -10.22
N LEU A 82 14.29 -5.37 -9.89
CA LEU A 82 15.65 -4.83 -9.85
C LEU A 82 16.49 -5.48 -8.74
N ALA A 83 15.87 -5.83 -7.63
CA ALA A 83 16.54 -6.50 -6.51
C ALA A 83 16.71 -8.00 -6.71
N GLY A 84 16.23 -8.57 -7.82
CA GLY A 84 16.32 -9.99 -8.11
C GLY A 84 15.30 -10.86 -7.38
N ALA A 85 14.32 -10.26 -6.71
CA ALA A 85 13.30 -11.02 -5.97
C ALA A 85 12.19 -11.57 -6.88
N GLY A 86 12.06 -11.00 -8.09
CA GLY A 86 11.10 -11.47 -9.07
C GLY A 86 9.69 -10.95 -8.90
N THR A 87 8.88 -11.16 -9.93
CA THR A 87 7.49 -10.70 -10.00
C THR A 87 6.60 -11.82 -10.54
N ALA A 88 6.66 -13.00 -9.88
CA ALA A 88 5.84 -14.13 -10.27
C ALA A 88 4.36 -13.77 -10.24
N LEU A 89 3.57 -14.25 -11.19
CA LEU A 89 2.16 -13.89 -11.31
C LEU A 89 1.35 -14.15 -10.03
N PRO A 90 1.50 -15.29 -9.31
CA PRO A 90 0.77 -15.45 -8.05
C PRO A 90 1.08 -14.36 -7.03
N PHE A 91 2.33 -13.93 -6.92
CA PHE A 91 2.70 -12.85 -6.02
C PHE A 91 2.04 -11.53 -6.44
N VAL A 92 2.05 -11.20 -7.73
CA VAL A 92 1.43 -9.98 -8.25
C VAL A 92 -0.07 -9.97 -7.96
N LEU A 93 -0.76 -11.10 -8.14
CA LEU A 93 -2.19 -11.19 -7.87
C LEU A 93 -2.50 -10.99 -6.39
N VAL A 94 -1.75 -11.64 -5.51
CA VAL A 94 -1.95 -11.51 -4.06
C VAL A 94 -1.64 -10.07 -3.61
N ALA A 95 -0.54 -9.50 -4.08
CA ALA A 95 -0.15 -8.14 -3.75
C ALA A 95 -1.21 -7.13 -4.19
N THR A 96 -1.73 -7.29 -5.41
CA THR A 96 -2.80 -6.43 -5.92
C THR A 96 -4.02 -6.50 -5.02
N GLY A 97 -4.48 -7.71 -4.71
CA GLY A 97 -5.66 -7.89 -3.85
C GLY A 97 -5.47 -7.30 -2.47
N VAL A 98 -4.35 -7.62 -1.81
CA VAL A 98 -4.10 -7.18 -0.44
C VAL A 98 -3.90 -5.67 -0.36
N LEU A 99 -3.08 -5.10 -1.25
CA LEU A 99 -2.80 -3.67 -1.20
C LEU A 99 -4.01 -2.83 -1.58
N VAL A 100 -4.75 -3.22 -2.62
CA VAL A 100 -5.97 -2.50 -2.99
C VAL A 100 -7.02 -2.63 -1.89
N ALA A 101 -7.27 -3.84 -1.41
CA ALA A 101 -8.25 -4.06 -0.34
C ALA A 101 -7.88 -3.31 0.94
N GLY A 102 -6.61 -3.32 1.32
CA GLY A 102 -6.15 -2.64 2.53
C GLY A 102 -6.16 -1.13 2.39
N LEU A 103 -5.56 -0.60 1.33
CA LEU A 103 -5.39 0.84 1.17
C LEU A 103 -6.71 1.55 0.80
N VAL A 104 -7.55 0.93 0.00
CA VAL A 104 -8.89 1.46 -0.30
C VAL A 104 -9.85 1.12 0.84
N GLY A 105 -9.74 -0.09 1.39
CA GLY A 105 -10.67 -0.61 2.40
C GLY A 105 -10.71 0.20 3.68
N TRP A 106 -9.56 0.57 4.25
CA TRP A 106 -9.58 1.37 5.48
C TRP A 106 -10.22 2.75 5.24
N ARG A 107 -10.01 3.32 4.03
CA ARG A 107 -10.64 4.59 3.66
C ARG A 107 -12.16 4.44 3.53
N ALA A 108 -12.62 3.32 2.98
CA ALA A 108 -14.05 3.03 2.89
C ALA A 108 -14.69 2.95 4.27
N VAL A 109 -14.02 2.27 5.21
CA VAL A 109 -14.49 2.17 6.59
C VAL A 109 -14.53 3.54 7.25
N ALA A 110 -13.46 4.33 7.09
CA ALA A 110 -13.40 5.68 7.67
C ALA A 110 -14.51 6.57 7.09
N ALA A 111 -14.76 6.49 5.78
CA ALA A 111 -15.84 7.24 5.13
C ALA A 111 -17.22 6.83 5.66
N ALA A 112 -17.45 5.53 5.84
CA ALA A 112 -18.70 5.01 6.38
C ALA A 112 -18.93 5.47 7.82
N VAL A 113 -17.88 5.46 8.65
CA VAL A 113 -17.96 5.94 10.04
C VAL A 113 -18.26 7.43 10.06
N ALA A 114 -17.58 8.22 9.23
CA ALA A 114 -17.81 9.66 9.14
C ALA A 114 -19.26 9.96 8.71
N ALA A 115 -19.80 9.21 7.76
CA ALA A 115 -21.17 9.39 7.30
C ALA A 115 -22.20 9.11 8.40
N ARG A 116 -21.92 8.14 9.29
CA ARG A 116 -22.81 7.83 10.41
C ARG A 116 -22.81 8.90 11.50
N ARG A 117 -21.74 9.66 11.60
CA ARG A 117 -21.58 10.70 12.61
C ARG A 117 -22.06 12.07 12.14
N ALA A 118 -22.36 12.18 10.85
CA ALA A 118 -22.80 13.44 10.24
C ALA A 118 -24.25 13.76 10.55
#